data_93f7e09e2e43adb240e6c1a28f42fdf8
#
_entry.id   93f7e09e2e43adb240e6c1a28f42fdf8
#
_cell.length_a   1.000
_cell.length_b   1.000
_cell.length_c   1.000
_cell.angle_alpha   90.00
_cell.angle_beta   90.00
_cell.angle_gamma   90.00
#
_symmetry.space_group_name_H-M   'P 1'
#
loop_
_entity.id
_entity.type
_entity.pdbx_description
1 polymer ?
#
loop_
_entity_poly.entity_id
_entity_poly.type
_entity_poly.pdbx_seq_one_letter_code
_entity_poly.pdbx_strand_id
1 'polypeptide(L)'
;VQASTADDWRNLPLAKANPAASKDVILSLPEKVQQSDAYIDSSYTPGDTVHYPDGSLVEGQDLSTTEAKRAVEAAALCSGNLAAGSYGSFGPEAVCRSTVWGKRGYRHTYSWGVGSLNTAVCMKGRGYYFDRNGTPVKTMYNIGCALWNSGVSVKWGNVIGNPSARGASQGLAQTVPWQG
;
A
#
# COMPACT_ATOMS: atom_id res chain seq x y z
N VAL A 1 27.41 -7.90 -5.39
CA VAL A 1 26.61 -6.66 -5.20
C VAL A 1 27.23 -5.91 -4.03
N GLN A 2 27.81 -4.75 -4.27
CA GLN A 2 28.30 -3.90 -3.19
C GLN A 2 27.10 -3.42 -2.37
N ALA A 3 27.20 -3.54 -1.04
CA ALA A 3 26.26 -2.89 -0.14
C ALA A 3 26.39 -1.38 -0.34
N SER A 4 25.28 -0.69 -0.58
CA SER A 4 25.27 0.77 -0.63
C SER A 4 25.76 1.34 0.69
N THR A 5 26.56 2.38 0.65
CA THR A 5 26.94 3.13 1.85
C THR A 5 25.76 4.01 2.28
N ALA A 6 25.75 4.43 3.55
CA ALA A 6 24.67 5.24 4.13
C ALA A 6 24.33 6.52 3.33
N ASP A 7 25.27 7.00 2.49
CA ASP A 7 25.07 8.19 1.66
C ASP A 7 24.60 7.91 0.23
N ASP A 8 24.54 6.65 -0.18
CA ASP A 8 24.23 6.27 -1.57
C ASP A 8 22.78 6.55 -1.95
N TRP A 9 21.87 6.64 -0.98
CA TRP A 9 20.48 6.99 -1.24
C TRP A 9 20.33 8.35 -1.96
N ARG A 10 21.30 9.26 -1.77
CA ARG A 10 21.32 10.57 -2.45
C ARG A 10 21.57 10.44 -3.94
N ASN A 11 22.16 9.33 -4.34
CA ASN A 11 22.49 9.02 -5.73
C ASN A 11 21.53 8.02 -6.35
N LEU A 12 20.44 7.68 -5.66
CA LEU A 12 19.39 6.85 -6.25
C LEU A 12 18.92 7.50 -7.56
N PRO A 13 18.81 6.72 -8.65
CA PRO A 13 18.35 7.26 -9.91
C PRO A 13 16.99 7.93 -9.70
N LEU A 14 16.88 9.21 -10.00
CA LEU A 14 15.64 9.98 -9.89
C LEU A 14 14.50 9.32 -10.66
N ALA A 15 14.82 8.51 -11.67
CA ALA A 15 13.83 7.72 -12.42
C ALA A 15 13.12 6.66 -11.59
N LYS A 16 13.69 6.25 -10.44
CA LYS A 16 13.08 5.27 -9.52
C LYS A 16 12.35 5.90 -8.35
N ALA A 17 12.55 7.18 -8.09
CA ALA A 17 11.79 7.93 -7.10
C ALA A 17 10.58 8.59 -7.76
N ASN A 18 9.46 8.67 -7.05
CA ASN A 18 8.33 9.48 -7.50
C ASN A 18 8.85 10.92 -7.72
N PRO A 19 8.51 11.61 -8.84
CA PRO A 19 8.90 13.00 -9.06
C PRO A 19 8.50 13.96 -7.93
N ALA A 20 7.49 13.60 -7.13
CA ALA A 20 7.08 14.35 -5.96
C ALA A 20 7.88 14.02 -4.69
N ALA A 21 8.72 12.99 -4.71
CA ALA A 21 9.54 12.63 -3.56
C ALA A 21 10.69 13.62 -3.40
N SER A 22 10.58 14.45 -2.36
CA SER A 22 11.63 15.39 -1.98
C SER A 22 12.72 14.70 -1.16
N LYS A 23 13.85 15.38 -1.01
CA LYS A 23 14.94 14.94 -0.12
C LYS A 23 14.43 14.67 1.31
N ASP A 24 13.53 15.52 1.82
CA ASP A 24 12.99 15.37 3.17
C ASP A 24 12.13 14.11 3.31
N VAL A 25 11.34 13.77 2.30
CA VAL A 25 10.58 12.53 2.26
C VAL A 25 11.50 11.32 2.28
N ILE A 26 12.55 11.32 1.47
CA ILE A 26 13.54 10.22 1.42
C ILE A 26 14.24 10.07 2.77
N LEU A 27 14.64 11.17 3.39
CA LEU A 27 15.32 11.16 4.70
C LEU A 27 14.42 10.68 5.85
N SER A 28 13.11 10.76 5.72
CA SER A 28 12.15 10.28 6.73
C SER A 28 11.99 8.75 6.71
N LEU A 29 12.43 8.09 5.65
CA LEU A 29 12.37 6.64 5.52
C LEU A 29 13.44 5.94 6.36
N PRO A 30 13.23 4.68 6.76
CA PRO A 30 14.28 3.89 7.40
C PRO A 30 15.55 3.84 6.54
N GLU A 31 16.70 3.84 7.18
CA GLU A 31 18.00 3.85 6.49
C GLU A 31 18.13 2.72 5.46
N LYS A 32 17.62 1.54 5.79
CA LYS A 32 17.64 0.38 4.89
C LYS A 32 16.90 0.66 3.57
N VAL A 33 15.81 1.40 3.65
CA VAL A 33 15.04 1.84 2.48
C VAL A 33 15.80 2.90 1.70
N GLN A 34 16.41 3.86 2.40
CA GLN A 34 17.22 4.92 1.80
C GLN A 34 18.39 4.36 0.98
N GLN A 35 18.95 3.23 1.42
CA GLN A 35 20.06 2.55 0.75
C GLN A 35 19.60 1.63 -0.40
N SER A 36 18.32 1.45 -0.57
CA SER A 36 17.74 0.59 -1.60
C SER A 36 17.46 1.35 -2.90
N ASP A 37 17.12 0.63 -3.94
CA ASP A 37 16.62 1.17 -5.19
C ASP A 37 15.09 1.17 -5.29
N ALA A 38 14.39 1.17 -4.15
CA ALA A 38 12.95 1.17 -4.11
C ALA A 38 12.37 2.46 -4.70
N TYR A 39 11.28 2.31 -5.44
CA TYR A 39 10.50 3.45 -5.90
C TYR A 39 9.62 3.95 -4.76
N ILE A 40 9.64 5.25 -4.50
CA ILE A 40 8.83 5.88 -3.46
C ILE A 40 7.59 6.47 -4.09
N ASP A 41 6.43 5.87 -3.80
CA ASP A 41 5.15 6.38 -4.28
C ASP A 41 4.68 7.60 -3.48
N SER A 42 3.91 8.47 -4.12
CA SER A 42 3.34 9.67 -3.50
C SER A 42 2.34 9.39 -2.37
N SER A 43 1.88 8.15 -2.25
CA SER A 43 1.00 7.74 -1.14
C SER A 43 1.72 7.68 0.20
N TYR A 44 3.04 7.51 0.21
CA TYR A 44 3.83 7.58 1.43
C TYR A 44 3.90 9.01 1.95
N THR A 45 3.63 9.17 3.23
CA THR A 45 3.76 10.44 3.96
C THR A 45 4.76 10.26 5.10
N PRO A 46 5.69 11.19 5.33
CA PRO A 46 6.58 11.14 6.50
C PRO A 46 5.80 10.94 7.80
N GLY A 47 6.22 9.96 8.60
CA GLY A 47 5.52 9.54 9.80
C GLY A 47 4.70 8.26 9.65
N ASP A 48 4.40 7.84 8.44
CA ASP A 48 3.81 6.53 8.21
C ASP A 48 4.80 5.42 8.57
N THR A 49 4.32 4.34 9.18
CA THR A 49 5.17 3.19 9.49
C THR A 49 5.43 2.38 8.23
N VAL A 50 6.67 1.91 8.06
CA VAL A 50 7.10 1.10 6.91
C VAL A 50 7.23 -0.36 7.33
N HIS A 51 6.57 -1.24 6.59
CA HIS A 51 6.51 -2.67 6.86
C HIS A 51 7.07 -3.47 5.70
N TYR A 52 7.67 -4.63 6.02
CA TYR A 52 7.96 -5.67 5.05
C TYR A 52 6.65 -6.32 4.55
N PRO A 53 6.69 -7.09 3.44
CA PRO A 53 5.50 -7.78 2.92
C PRO A 53 4.83 -8.74 3.90
N ASP A 54 5.54 -9.25 4.89
CA ASP A 54 5.00 -10.14 5.93
C ASP A 54 4.31 -9.40 7.08
N GLY A 55 4.29 -8.07 7.04
CA GLY A 55 3.71 -7.22 8.06
C GLY A 55 4.69 -6.79 9.17
N SER A 56 5.89 -7.33 9.22
CA SER A 56 6.90 -6.91 10.20
C SER A 56 7.41 -5.50 9.89
N LEU A 57 7.79 -4.76 10.93
CA LEU A 57 8.35 -3.42 10.78
C LEU A 57 9.76 -3.45 10.21
N VAL A 58 10.05 -2.55 9.30
CA VAL A 58 11.42 -2.29 8.84
C VAL A 58 12.20 -1.63 9.99
N GLU A 59 13.42 -2.08 10.22
CA GLU A 59 14.28 -1.63 11.30
C GLU A 59 14.64 -0.14 11.18
N GLY A 60 14.90 0.52 12.29
CA GLY A 60 15.37 1.90 12.35
C GLY A 60 14.28 2.97 12.37
N GLN A 61 13.03 2.57 12.53
CA GLN A 61 11.92 3.52 12.67
C GLN A 61 11.75 3.97 14.12
N ASP A 62 11.29 5.22 14.29
CA ASP A 62 10.91 5.74 15.60
C ASP A 62 9.55 5.16 16.01
N LEU A 63 9.56 4.26 16.99
CA LEU A 63 8.38 3.60 17.54
C LEU A 63 7.85 4.29 18.81
N SER A 64 8.26 5.51 19.09
CA SER A 64 7.84 6.24 20.28
C SER A 64 6.39 6.70 20.23
N THR A 65 5.78 6.76 19.04
CA THR A 65 4.38 7.18 18.88
C THR A 65 3.42 6.03 19.18
N THR A 66 2.22 6.37 19.67
CA THR A 66 1.16 5.38 19.91
C THR A 66 0.74 4.66 18.63
N GLU A 67 0.76 5.35 17.49
CA GLU A 67 0.44 4.78 16.18
C GLU A 67 1.45 3.71 15.77
N ALA A 68 2.73 3.97 15.95
CA ALA A 68 3.78 3.01 15.67
C ALA A 68 3.66 1.76 16.55
N LYS A 69 3.34 1.93 17.83
CA LYS A 69 3.11 0.80 18.76
C LYS A 69 1.91 -0.05 18.32
N ARG A 70 0.82 0.57 17.89
CA ARG A 70 -0.36 -0.15 17.37
C ARG A 70 -0.03 -0.93 16.09
N ALA A 71 0.80 -0.36 15.22
CA ALA A 71 1.23 -1.04 14.00
C ALA A 71 2.06 -2.31 14.30
N VAL A 72 2.86 -2.31 15.37
CA VAL A 72 3.61 -3.50 15.81
C VAL A 72 2.66 -4.60 16.31
N GLU A 73 1.57 -4.21 16.94
CA GLU A 73 0.60 -5.15 17.52
C GLU A 73 -0.39 -5.69 16.46
N ALA A 74 -0.56 -4.99 15.34
CA ALA A 74 -1.48 -5.39 14.29
C ALA A 74 -0.87 -6.53 13.44
N ALA A 75 -1.55 -7.67 13.39
CA ALA A 75 -1.16 -8.80 12.54
C ALA A 75 -1.37 -8.55 11.04
N ALA A 76 -2.18 -7.55 10.67
CA ALA A 76 -2.46 -7.14 9.31
C ALA A 76 -1.82 -5.80 9.01
N LEU A 77 -1.25 -5.64 7.81
CA LEU A 77 -0.67 -4.37 7.35
C LEU A 77 -1.70 -3.24 7.39
N CYS A 78 -2.90 -3.51 6.93
CA CYS A 78 -4.01 -2.59 6.98
C CYS A 78 -5.31 -3.33 7.24
N SER A 79 -6.11 -2.78 8.15
CA SER A 79 -7.45 -3.27 8.43
C SER A 79 -8.35 -2.06 8.68
N GLY A 80 -9.49 -2.00 8.04
CA GLY A 80 -10.38 -0.87 8.17
C GLY A 80 -11.69 -1.05 7.43
N ASN A 81 -12.42 0.05 7.31
CA ASN A 81 -13.69 0.12 6.61
C ASN A 81 -13.59 1.13 5.47
N LEU A 82 -14.28 0.87 4.39
CA LEU A 82 -14.46 1.81 3.30
C LEU A 82 -15.94 2.01 2.99
N ALA A 83 -16.27 3.16 2.41
CA ALA A 83 -17.60 3.46 1.94
C ALA A 83 -17.75 3.03 0.49
N ALA A 84 -18.50 1.96 0.24
CA ALA A 84 -18.83 1.56 -1.13
C ALA A 84 -19.97 2.43 -1.67
N GLY A 85 -19.79 2.94 -2.88
CA GLY A 85 -20.83 3.68 -3.58
C GLY A 85 -21.98 2.78 -4.02
N SER A 86 -23.14 3.38 -4.33
CA SER A 86 -24.33 2.66 -4.72
C SER A 86 -24.36 2.29 -6.21
N TYR A 87 -25.01 1.18 -6.53
CA TYR A 87 -25.36 0.75 -7.89
C TYR A 87 -24.19 0.82 -8.89
N GLY A 88 -23.05 0.26 -8.51
CA GLY A 88 -21.87 0.17 -9.37
C GLY A 88 -20.97 1.41 -9.38
N SER A 89 -21.31 2.46 -8.64
CA SER A 89 -20.44 3.62 -8.46
C SER A 89 -19.39 3.36 -7.40
N PHE A 90 -18.11 3.56 -7.74
CA PHE A 90 -17.03 3.45 -6.77
C PHE A 90 -17.02 4.63 -5.81
N GLY A 91 -17.00 4.32 -4.52
CA GLY A 91 -16.86 5.30 -3.46
C GLY A 91 -15.44 5.87 -3.36
N PRO A 92 -15.18 6.72 -2.34
CA PRO A 92 -13.87 7.29 -2.15
C PRO A 92 -12.82 6.23 -1.84
N GLU A 93 -11.57 6.53 -2.19
CA GLU A 93 -10.42 5.67 -1.89
C GLU A 93 -10.12 5.69 -0.38
N ALA A 94 -10.09 4.51 0.22
CA ALA A 94 -9.62 4.32 1.60
C ALA A 94 -8.15 3.97 1.57
N VAL A 95 -7.30 4.83 2.11
CA VAL A 95 -5.85 4.69 2.11
C VAL A 95 -5.37 4.20 3.47
N CYS A 96 -4.55 3.15 3.46
CA CYS A 96 -3.89 2.65 4.66
C CYS A 96 -2.77 3.59 5.11
N ARG A 97 -2.62 3.78 6.40
CA ARG A 97 -1.51 4.57 6.98
C ARG A 97 -0.25 3.75 7.22
N SER A 98 -0.31 2.45 7.02
CA SER A 98 0.88 1.59 7.01
C SER A 98 1.43 1.50 5.59
N THR A 99 2.72 1.74 5.44
CA THR A 99 3.42 1.71 4.16
C THR A 99 4.06 0.34 3.96
N VAL A 100 3.89 -0.23 2.80
CA VAL A 100 4.52 -1.51 2.43
C VAL A 100 5.76 -1.24 1.60
N TRP A 101 6.88 -1.83 2.03
CA TRP A 101 8.07 -1.94 1.19
C TRP A 101 8.06 -3.30 0.52
N GLY A 102 7.63 -3.33 -0.73
CA GLY A 102 7.65 -4.53 -1.56
C GLY A 102 9.07 -4.91 -1.97
N LYS A 103 9.16 -6.00 -2.70
CA LYS A 103 10.40 -6.46 -3.33
C LYS A 103 10.09 -6.89 -4.76
N ARG A 104 11.11 -7.08 -5.57
CA ARG A 104 10.93 -7.56 -6.94
C ARG A 104 10.06 -8.84 -6.95
N GLY A 105 9.01 -8.81 -7.73
CA GLY A 105 8.05 -9.91 -7.84
C GLY A 105 6.99 -9.96 -6.74
N TYR A 106 7.04 -9.05 -5.76
CA TYR A 106 6.02 -8.99 -4.72
C TYR A 106 4.65 -8.63 -5.29
N ARG A 107 3.64 -9.33 -4.78
CA ARG A 107 2.22 -9.05 -5.05
C ARG A 107 1.52 -8.76 -3.73
N HIS A 108 0.73 -7.69 -3.71
CA HIS A 108 0.00 -7.30 -2.52
C HIS A 108 -1.41 -7.90 -2.53
N THR A 109 -1.88 -8.40 -1.40
CA THR A 109 -3.16 -9.11 -1.29
C THR A 109 -4.18 -8.25 -0.57
N TYR A 110 -5.37 -8.17 -1.15
CA TYR A 110 -6.56 -7.53 -0.57
C TYR A 110 -7.63 -8.55 -0.27
N SER A 111 -8.34 -8.33 0.83
CA SER A 111 -9.52 -9.11 1.19
C SER A 111 -10.64 -8.20 1.69
N TRP A 112 -11.86 -8.65 1.58
CA TRP A 112 -13.03 -7.93 2.08
C TRP A 112 -14.17 -8.88 2.40
N GLY A 113 -15.15 -8.40 3.19
CA GLY A 113 -16.34 -9.17 3.47
C GLY A 113 -17.48 -8.27 3.93
N VAL A 114 -18.67 -8.54 3.43
CA VAL A 114 -19.91 -7.90 3.86
C VAL A 114 -20.86 -8.97 4.44
N GLY A 115 -21.76 -8.57 5.31
CA GLY A 115 -22.73 -9.50 5.89
C GLY A 115 -23.64 -10.12 4.83
N SER A 116 -24.12 -11.33 5.07
CA SER A 116 -24.97 -12.09 4.14
C SER A 116 -26.30 -11.39 3.77
N LEU A 117 -26.71 -10.41 4.57
CA LEU A 117 -27.89 -9.58 4.30
C LEU A 117 -27.58 -8.38 3.38
N ASN A 118 -26.33 -8.15 3.06
CA ASN A 118 -25.89 -7.09 2.17
C ASN A 118 -25.77 -7.57 0.72
N THR A 119 -25.65 -6.64 -0.19
CA THR A 119 -25.36 -6.95 -1.60
C THR A 119 -23.87 -7.09 -1.82
N ALA A 120 -23.49 -7.84 -2.86
CA ALA A 120 -22.10 -7.98 -3.25
C ALA A 120 -21.44 -6.63 -3.57
N VAL A 121 -20.15 -6.55 -3.31
CA VAL A 121 -19.34 -5.36 -3.55
C VAL A 121 -18.24 -5.69 -4.55
N CYS A 122 -18.14 -4.84 -5.58
CA CYS A 122 -17.01 -4.88 -6.51
C CYS A 122 -15.89 -4.01 -5.94
N MET A 123 -14.70 -4.55 -5.88
CA MET A 123 -13.56 -3.89 -5.26
C MET A 123 -12.46 -3.56 -6.26
N LYS A 124 -11.77 -2.47 -6.00
CA LYS A 124 -10.49 -2.12 -6.62
C LYS A 124 -9.43 -2.01 -5.55
N GLY A 125 -8.23 -2.53 -5.84
CA GLY A 125 -7.07 -2.43 -4.96
C GLY A 125 -5.90 -1.78 -5.67
N ARG A 126 -5.18 -0.91 -4.95
CA ARG A 126 -3.97 -0.26 -5.49
C ARG A 126 -2.88 -1.29 -5.72
N GLY A 127 -2.21 -1.14 -6.85
CA GLY A 127 -1.00 -1.85 -7.18
C GLY A 127 -0.17 -1.06 -8.18
N TYR A 128 0.91 -1.68 -8.65
CA TYR A 128 1.85 -1.03 -9.57
C TYR A 128 2.22 -2.01 -10.67
N TYR A 129 2.14 -1.56 -11.91
CA TYR A 129 2.77 -2.23 -13.04
C TYR A 129 4.00 -1.45 -13.48
N PHE A 130 4.88 -2.10 -14.22
CA PHE A 130 6.14 -1.50 -14.66
C PHE A 130 6.06 -1.24 -16.15
N ASP A 131 6.36 0.00 -16.53
CA ASP A 131 6.39 0.41 -17.93
C ASP A 131 7.63 -0.16 -18.65
N ARG A 132 7.82 0.23 -19.92
CA ARG A 132 8.96 -0.22 -20.74
C ARG A 132 10.33 0.17 -20.14
N ASN A 133 10.37 1.25 -19.38
CA ASN A 133 11.58 1.76 -18.75
C ASN A 133 11.82 1.16 -17.35
N GLY A 134 10.93 0.26 -16.91
CA GLY A 134 10.97 -0.29 -15.57
C GLY A 134 10.50 0.66 -14.48
N THR A 135 9.78 1.72 -14.84
CA THR A 135 9.20 2.68 -13.90
C THR A 135 7.85 2.17 -13.42
N PRO A 136 7.61 2.09 -12.10
CA PRO A 136 6.33 1.70 -11.56
C PRO A 136 5.24 2.72 -11.89
N VAL A 137 4.09 2.23 -12.32
CA VAL A 137 2.89 3.04 -12.59
C VAL A 137 1.80 2.59 -11.63
N LYS A 138 1.34 3.53 -10.81
CA LYS A 138 0.26 3.30 -9.86
C LYS A 138 -1.07 3.11 -10.59
N THR A 139 -1.80 2.07 -10.20
CA THR A 139 -3.12 1.80 -10.76
C THR A 139 -4.04 1.17 -9.73
N MET A 140 -5.35 1.31 -9.93
CA MET A 140 -6.38 0.62 -9.17
C MET A 140 -6.85 -0.58 -9.97
N TYR A 141 -6.43 -1.77 -9.56
CA TYR A 141 -6.83 -3.02 -10.21
C TYR A 141 -8.22 -3.46 -9.80
N ASN A 142 -9.02 -3.92 -10.75
CA ASN A 142 -10.24 -4.64 -10.44
C ASN A 142 -9.89 -5.98 -9.78
N ILE A 143 -10.39 -6.21 -8.58
CA ILE A 143 -10.12 -7.43 -7.82
C ILE A 143 -11.34 -8.31 -7.61
N GLY A 144 -12.44 -7.98 -8.26
CA GLY A 144 -13.64 -8.80 -8.34
C GLY A 144 -14.82 -8.25 -7.56
N CYS A 145 -15.93 -8.96 -7.68
CA CYS A 145 -17.20 -8.65 -7.03
C CYS A 145 -17.62 -9.86 -6.20
N ALA A 146 -17.90 -9.68 -4.92
CA ALA A 146 -18.32 -10.74 -4.02
C ALA A 146 -18.94 -10.19 -2.74
N LEU A 147 -19.67 -11.02 -2.03
CA LEU A 147 -20.04 -10.77 -0.63
C LEU A 147 -18.82 -10.92 0.27
N TRP A 148 -17.95 -11.85 -0.06
CA TRP A 148 -16.76 -12.13 0.70
C TRP A 148 -15.65 -12.67 -0.22
N ASN A 149 -14.42 -12.20 0.00
CA ASN A 149 -13.25 -12.69 -0.71
C ASN A 149 -12.05 -12.73 0.25
N SER A 150 -11.43 -13.90 0.37
CA SER A 150 -10.33 -14.13 1.32
C SER A 150 -8.98 -13.60 0.85
N GLY A 151 -8.85 -13.26 -0.41
CA GLY A 151 -7.61 -12.67 -0.89
C GLY A 151 -7.48 -12.67 -2.40
N VAL A 152 -7.24 -11.49 -2.95
CA VAL A 152 -6.88 -11.29 -4.35
C VAL A 152 -5.60 -10.47 -4.39
N SER A 153 -4.59 -10.97 -5.08
CA SER A 153 -3.31 -10.29 -5.18
C SER A 153 -3.19 -9.47 -6.45
N VAL A 154 -2.55 -8.31 -6.32
CA VAL A 154 -2.23 -7.40 -7.42
C VAL A 154 -0.73 -7.20 -7.53
N LYS A 155 -0.25 -6.78 -8.68
CA LYS A 155 1.17 -6.46 -8.88
C LYS A 155 1.59 -5.33 -7.96
N TRP A 156 2.78 -5.42 -7.37
CA TRP A 156 3.34 -4.38 -6.51
C TRP A 156 4.81 -4.12 -6.83
N GLY A 157 5.68 -5.09 -6.60
CA GLY A 157 7.12 -4.97 -6.89
C GLY A 157 7.89 -4.22 -5.79
N ASN A 158 9.05 -3.71 -6.16
CA ASN A 158 9.95 -2.97 -5.26
C ASN A 158 9.51 -1.50 -5.14
N VAL A 159 8.39 -1.29 -4.48
CA VAL A 159 7.75 0.02 -4.31
C VAL A 159 7.46 0.26 -2.83
N ILE A 160 7.74 1.48 -2.37
CA ILE A 160 7.28 2.01 -1.10
C ILE A 160 5.94 2.71 -1.35
N GLY A 161 4.87 2.14 -0.85
CA GLY A 161 3.53 2.70 -1.06
C GLY A 161 2.53 2.25 -0.01
N ASN A 162 1.46 2.99 0.11
CA ASN A 162 0.39 2.68 1.05
C ASN A 162 -0.72 1.92 0.31
N PRO A 163 -1.12 0.74 0.80
CA PRO A 163 -2.27 0.04 0.24
C PRO A 163 -3.53 0.90 0.29
N SER A 164 -4.36 0.80 -0.71
CA SER A 164 -5.66 1.45 -0.72
C SER A 164 -6.68 0.65 -1.52
N ALA A 165 -7.94 0.88 -1.21
CA ALA A 165 -9.04 0.19 -1.87
C ALA A 165 -10.22 1.11 -2.10
N ARG A 166 -11.03 0.77 -3.10
CA ARG A 166 -12.32 1.40 -3.39
C ARG A 166 -13.37 0.31 -3.57
N GLY A 167 -14.60 0.61 -3.21
CA GLY A 167 -15.71 -0.32 -3.36
C GLY A 167 -16.90 0.28 -4.09
N ALA A 168 -17.61 -0.56 -4.84
CA ALA A 168 -18.89 -0.25 -5.45
C ALA A 168 -19.89 -1.34 -5.07
N SER A 169 -20.93 -0.96 -4.34
CA SER A 169 -22.03 -1.87 -4.02
C SER A 169 -22.88 -2.14 -5.27
N GLN A 170 -23.34 -3.35 -5.43
CA GLN A 170 -24.30 -3.70 -6.46
C GLN A 170 -25.72 -3.27 -6.13
N GLY A 171 -25.94 -2.80 -4.91
CA GLY A 171 -27.19 -2.24 -4.42
C GLY A 171 -26.97 -0.86 -3.81
N LEU A 172 -27.60 -0.60 -2.66
CA LEU A 172 -27.40 0.64 -1.91
C LEU A 172 -25.98 0.78 -1.39
N ALA A 173 -25.54 2.02 -1.18
CA ALA A 173 -24.26 2.30 -0.55
C ALA A 173 -24.14 1.60 0.81
N GLN A 174 -22.98 1.08 1.12
CA GLN A 174 -22.72 0.34 2.35
C GLN A 174 -21.27 0.51 2.81
N THR A 175 -21.03 0.19 4.07
CA THR A 175 -19.68 0.13 4.64
C THR A 175 -19.10 -1.26 4.46
N VAL A 176 -17.87 -1.35 3.98
CA VAL A 176 -17.18 -2.60 3.67
C VAL A 176 -15.95 -2.75 4.54
N PRO A 177 -15.87 -3.74 5.43
CA PRO A 177 -14.63 -4.14 6.08
C PRO A 177 -13.65 -4.70 5.04
N TRP A 178 -12.41 -4.24 5.10
CA TRP A 178 -11.37 -4.69 4.18
C TRP A 178 -10.01 -4.79 4.85
N GLN A 179 -9.11 -5.56 4.24
CA GLN A 179 -7.70 -5.70 4.63
C GLN A 179 -6.81 -5.61 3.39
N GLY A 180 -5.62 -5.04 3.59
CA GLY A 180 -4.62 -4.96 2.55
C GLY A 180 -3.19 -4.80 3.04
#